data_f5ec3ff53b6d214f531cb24ce0185404
#
_entry.id   f5ec3ff53b6d214f531cb24ce0185404
#
_cell.length_a   1.000
_cell.length_b   1.000
_cell.length_c   1.000
_cell.angle_alpha   90.00
_cell.angle_beta   90.00
_cell.angle_gamma   90.00
#
_symmetry.space_group_name_H-M   'P 1'
#
loop_
_entity.id
_entity.type
_entity.pdbx_description
1 polymer ?
#
loop_
_entity_poly.entity_id
_entity_poly.type
_entity_poly.pdbx_seq_one_letter_code
_entity_poly.pdbx_strand_id
1 'polypeptide(L)'
;MLKETIRRMNERNDVETTTTTTGTTAGLIGLGAMGAGIAATLRRAGYQLHVCDARPGAASAFAAEGGTAHATPAEVAAQCDLIVSVVVNAQQTEDVLFGPNGAAAAMKPGSVFIMCSTVDPNWSIALESRLGQLGIHYIDAPISGGAAKAASGQMTVMSSARPEAYAKAGALLDAMAGKVYRLGDKAGAGSKVKIINQLLAGVHIAAAAEAMALGIREGVAPDALYEVITHSAGNSWMFENRMAHVLAGDY
;
A
#
# COMPACT_ATOMS: atom_id res chain seq x y z
N MET A 1 -24.60 13.88 14.53
CA MET A 1 -23.47 14.34 13.71
C MET A 1 -22.46 13.21 13.40
N LEU A 2 -21.77 12.62 14.37
CA LEU A 2 -20.75 11.58 14.09
C LEU A 2 -21.31 10.33 13.39
N LYS A 3 -22.46 9.80 13.83
CA LYS A 3 -23.13 8.65 13.20
C LYS A 3 -23.60 8.94 11.77
N GLU A 4 -24.07 10.14 11.49
CA GLU A 4 -24.50 10.60 10.17
C GLU A 4 -23.31 10.74 9.20
N THR A 5 -22.18 11.24 9.69
CA THR A 5 -20.93 11.35 8.93
C THR A 5 -20.40 9.96 8.58
N ILE A 6 -20.39 9.03 9.52
CA ILE A 6 -19.96 7.63 9.29
C ILE A 6 -20.90 6.93 8.30
N ARG A 7 -22.21 7.15 8.39
CA ARG A 7 -23.20 6.58 7.45
C ARG A 7 -22.97 7.11 6.03
N ARG A 8 -22.79 8.42 5.85
CA ARG A 8 -22.51 9.02 4.55
C ARG A 8 -21.15 8.59 3.95
N MET A 9 -20.17 8.25 4.79
CA MET A 9 -18.89 7.67 4.34
C MET A 9 -19.07 6.23 3.87
N ASN A 10 -19.93 5.45 4.51
CA ASN A 10 -20.21 4.06 4.09
C ASN A 10 -21.07 4.02 2.80
N GLU A 11 -22.06 4.88 2.66
CA GLU A 11 -22.93 4.94 1.47
C GLU A 11 -22.19 5.36 0.18
N ARG A 12 -21.03 6.03 0.28
CA ARG A 12 -20.16 6.35 -0.87
C ARG A 12 -19.28 5.18 -1.35
N ASN A 13 -19.24 4.10 -0.57
CA ASN A 13 -18.39 2.95 -0.88
C ASN A 13 -19.14 1.83 -1.63
N ASP A 14 -20.46 1.93 -1.83
CA ASP A 14 -21.29 0.86 -2.41
C ASP A 14 -21.59 1.05 -3.91
N VAL A 15 -20.77 1.78 -4.65
CA VAL A 15 -20.87 1.81 -6.12
C VAL A 15 -20.19 0.55 -6.66
N GLU A 16 -20.93 -0.54 -6.80
CA GLU A 16 -20.54 -1.71 -7.59
C GLU A 16 -20.38 -1.31 -9.06
N THR A 17 -19.15 -1.05 -9.47
CA THR A 17 -18.77 -1.00 -10.87
C THR A 17 -18.06 -2.30 -11.23
N THR A 18 -18.79 -3.28 -11.69
CA THR A 18 -18.24 -4.47 -12.36
C THR A 18 -17.66 -4.04 -13.71
N THR A 19 -16.45 -3.48 -13.69
CA THR A 19 -15.69 -3.20 -14.91
C THR A 19 -14.81 -4.42 -15.18
N THR A 20 -15.02 -5.08 -16.30
CA THR A 20 -14.17 -6.18 -16.80
C THR A 20 -12.76 -5.61 -17.04
N THR A 21 -11.80 -5.92 -16.16
CA THR A 21 -10.41 -5.43 -16.23
C THR A 21 -9.52 -6.24 -17.16
N THR A 22 -10.06 -7.23 -17.85
CA THR A 22 -9.33 -8.13 -18.75
C THR A 22 -8.63 -7.33 -19.86
N GLY A 23 -7.29 -7.32 -19.85
CA GLY A 23 -6.47 -6.63 -20.84
C GLY A 23 -6.06 -5.19 -20.48
N THR A 24 -6.46 -4.66 -19.32
CA THR A 24 -5.99 -3.35 -18.87
C THR A 24 -4.53 -3.42 -18.44
N THR A 25 -3.69 -2.52 -18.99
CA THR A 25 -2.26 -2.46 -18.68
C THR A 25 -2.03 -1.59 -17.45
N ALA A 26 -1.17 -2.05 -16.53
CA ALA A 26 -0.75 -1.28 -15.36
C ALA A 26 0.75 -1.45 -15.07
N GLY A 27 1.39 -0.38 -14.63
CA GLY A 27 2.77 -0.37 -14.16
C GLY A 27 2.84 -0.60 -12.65
N LEU A 28 3.84 -1.39 -12.20
CA LEU A 28 4.13 -1.52 -10.78
C LEU A 28 5.64 -1.39 -10.55
N ILE A 29 6.02 -0.44 -9.71
CA ILE A 29 7.40 -0.11 -9.37
C ILE A 29 7.63 -0.43 -7.91
N GLY A 30 8.58 -1.32 -7.65
CA GLY A 30 8.91 -1.85 -6.33
C GLY A 30 8.24 -3.19 -6.05
N LEU A 31 9.03 -4.27 -6.13
CA LEU A 31 8.60 -5.66 -5.91
C LEU A 31 9.08 -6.23 -4.57
N GLY A 32 9.22 -5.36 -3.56
CA GLY A 32 9.48 -5.79 -2.18
C GLY A 32 8.37 -6.69 -1.62
N ALA A 33 8.43 -7.00 -0.33
CA ALA A 33 7.47 -7.93 0.31
C ALA A 33 5.99 -7.58 0.06
N MET A 34 5.65 -6.28 0.03
CA MET A 34 4.29 -5.83 -0.29
C MET A 34 4.04 -5.78 -1.80
N GLY A 35 4.99 -5.20 -2.56
CA GLY A 35 4.81 -4.96 -3.98
C GLY A 35 4.68 -6.22 -4.82
N ALA A 36 5.44 -7.26 -4.53
CA ALA A 36 5.30 -8.56 -5.20
C ALA A 36 3.91 -9.17 -4.98
N GLY A 37 3.38 -9.08 -3.74
CA GLY A 37 2.03 -9.54 -3.43
C GLY A 37 0.95 -8.75 -4.15
N ILE A 38 1.07 -7.41 -4.22
CA ILE A 38 0.16 -6.55 -4.97
C ILE A 38 0.20 -6.89 -6.46
N ALA A 39 1.40 -7.01 -7.03
CA ALA A 39 1.57 -7.39 -8.44
C ALA A 39 0.92 -8.73 -8.75
N ALA A 40 1.14 -9.76 -7.92
CA ALA A 40 0.50 -11.05 -8.09
C ALA A 40 -1.03 -10.97 -7.99
N THR A 41 -1.56 -10.13 -7.11
CA THR A 41 -3.01 -9.90 -6.95
C THR A 41 -3.59 -9.22 -8.18
N LEU A 42 -2.98 -8.16 -8.69
CA LEU A 42 -3.41 -7.48 -9.90
C LEU A 42 -3.36 -8.39 -11.13
N ARG A 43 -2.30 -9.22 -11.24
CA ARG A 43 -2.21 -10.22 -12.31
C ARG A 43 -3.37 -11.21 -12.27
N ARG A 44 -3.72 -11.73 -11.07
CA ARG A 44 -4.89 -12.60 -10.90
C ARG A 44 -6.21 -11.91 -11.24
N ALA A 45 -6.29 -10.59 -11.05
CA ALA A 45 -7.43 -9.78 -11.44
C ALA A 45 -7.49 -9.46 -12.95
N GLY A 46 -6.54 -9.97 -13.75
CA GLY A 46 -6.54 -9.85 -15.23
C GLY A 46 -5.77 -8.63 -15.77
N TYR A 47 -5.01 -7.90 -14.94
CA TYR A 47 -4.17 -6.82 -15.43
C TYR A 47 -2.92 -7.34 -16.13
N GLN A 48 -2.56 -6.72 -17.26
CA GLN A 48 -1.27 -6.88 -17.90
C GLN A 48 -0.26 -5.98 -17.20
N LEU A 49 0.73 -6.59 -16.52
CA LEU A 49 1.66 -5.85 -15.67
C LEU A 49 3.00 -5.60 -16.34
N HIS A 50 3.45 -4.34 -16.29
CA HIS A 50 4.80 -3.91 -16.54
C HIS A 50 5.46 -3.58 -15.20
N VAL A 51 6.60 -4.22 -14.89
CA VAL A 51 7.21 -4.13 -13.56
C VAL A 51 8.66 -3.72 -13.60
N CYS A 52 9.08 -3.02 -12.53
CA CYS A 52 10.47 -2.62 -12.31
C CYS A 52 10.79 -2.69 -10.81
N ASP A 53 12.02 -3.07 -10.47
CA ASP A 53 12.56 -3.04 -9.11
C ASP A 53 14.04 -2.70 -9.15
N ALA A 54 14.54 -1.95 -8.17
CA ALA A 54 15.95 -1.59 -8.07
C ALA A 54 16.85 -2.79 -7.75
N ARG A 55 16.31 -3.87 -7.18
CA ARG A 55 17.06 -5.10 -6.88
C ARG A 55 17.23 -5.91 -8.15
N PRO A 56 18.50 -6.30 -8.47
CA PRO A 56 18.78 -7.11 -9.64
C PRO A 56 17.95 -8.41 -9.66
N GLY A 57 17.35 -8.72 -10.80
CA GLY A 57 16.61 -9.96 -11.02
C GLY A 57 15.18 -9.99 -10.50
N ALA A 58 14.75 -9.08 -9.60
CA ALA A 58 13.41 -9.11 -9.02
C ALA A 58 12.31 -8.94 -10.08
N ALA A 59 12.47 -7.98 -10.99
CA ALA A 59 11.52 -7.77 -12.08
C ALA A 59 11.46 -8.96 -13.05
N SER A 60 12.61 -9.53 -13.41
CA SER A 60 12.70 -10.70 -14.29
C SER A 60 12.10 -11.95 -13.64
N ALA A 61 12.30 -12.16 -12.34
CA ALA A 61 11.70 -13.27 -11.60
C ALA A 61 10.17 -13.17 -11.60
N PHE A 62 9.61 -11.98 -11.37
CA PHE A 62 8.16 -11.76 -11.46
C PHE A 62 7.63 -12.00 -12.88
N ALA A 63 8.34 -11.48 -13.90
CA ALA A 63 7.92 -11.61 -15.29
C ALA A 63 7.94 -13.08 -15.79
N ALA A 64 8.78 -13.94 -15.24
CA ALA A 64 8.78 -15.37 -15.54
C ALA A 64 7.46 -16.07 -15.18
N GLU A 65 6.71 -15.51 -14.23
CA GLU A 65 5.37 -15.99 -13.85
C GLU A 65 4.22 -15.29 -14.61
N GLY A 66 4.53 -14.29 -15.42
CA GLY A 66 3.58 -13.51 -16.23
C GLY A 66 3.65 -12.01 -15.94
N GLY A 67 3.86 -11.23 -16.99
CA GLY A 67 4.08 -9.79 -16.99
C GLY A 67 5.31 -9.40 -17.82
N THR A 68 5.66 -8.14 -17.84
CA THR A 68 6.82 -7.61 -18.59
C THR A 68 7.77 -6.89 -17.64
N ALA A 69 9.02 -7.35 -17.58
CA ALA A 69 10.08 -6.70 -16.79
C ALA A 69 10.69 -5.53 -17.56
N HIS A 70 10.98 -4.46 -16.84
CA HIS A 70 11.68 -3.28 -17.33
C HIS A 70 12.87 -2.96 -16.43
N ALA A 71 13.88 -2.31 -17.00
CA ALA A 71 15.08 -1.93 -16.27
C ALA A 71 14.88 -0.65 -15.46
N THR A 72 13.96 0.24 -15.88
CA THR A 72 13.81 1.57 -15.30
C THR A 72 12.35 1.96 -15.07
N PRO A 73 12.06 2.87 -14.11
CA PRO A 73 10.74 3.46 -13.94
C PRO A 73 10.20 4.15 -15.20
N ALA A 74 11.07 4.81 -15.98
CA ALA A 74 10.68 5.47 -17.22
C ALA A 74 10.17 4.47 -18.28
N GLU A 75 10.82 3.31 -18.40
CA GLU A 75 10.35 2.26 -19.33
C GLU A 75 8.97 1.71 -18.96
N VAL A 76 8.69 1.53 -17.66
CA VAL A 76 7.33 1.17 -17.18
C VAL A 76 6.35 2.27 -17.53
N ALA A 77 6.70 3.53 -17.24
CA ALA A 77 5.83 4.68 -17.43
C ALA A 77 5.47 4.93 -18.92
N ALA A 78 6.39 4.62 -19.84
CA ALA A 78 6.13 4.74 -21.27
C ALA A 78 5.05 3.75 -21.79
N GLN A 79 4.80 2.67 -21.06
CA GLN A 79 3.86 1.61 -21.45
C GLN A 79 2.50 1.68 -20.74
N CYS A 80 2.40 2.44 -19.63
CA CYS A 80 1.26 2.37 -18.74
C CYS A 80 0.72 3.76 -18.40
N ASP A 81 -0.61 3.89 -18.40
CA ASP A 81 -1.29 5.10 -17.93
C ASP A 81 -1.61 5.04 -16.42
N LEU A 82 -1.58 3.85 -15.82
CA LEU A 82 -1.78 3.63 -14.39
C LEU A 82 -0.50 3.05 -13.79
N ILE A 83 0.12 3.74 -12.84
CA ILE A 83 1.38 3.33 -12.22
C ILE A 83 1.22 3.27 -10.71
N VAL A 84 1.49 2.09 -10.14
CA VAL A 84 1.53 1.86 -8.69
C VAL A 84 2.98 1.84 -8.24
N SER A 85 3.34 2.72 -7.31
CA SER A 85 4.65 2.74 -6.66
C SER A 85 4.56 2.16 -5.25
N VAL A 86 5.30 1.08 -5.01
CA VAL A 86 5.33 0.36 -3.72
C VAL A 86 6.76 0.34 -3.18
N VAL A 87 7.26 1.52 -2.87
CA VAL A 87 8.58 1.73 -2.27
C VAL A 87 8.42 2.21 -0.82
N VAL A 88 9.52 2.23 -0.06
CA VAL A 88 9.47 2.35 1.40
C VAL A 88 9.15 3.76 1.88
N ASN A 89 9.74 4.80 1.25
CA ASN A 89 9.75 6.15 1.79
C ASN A 89 9.70 7.24 0.69
N ALA A 90 9.70 8.51 1.13
CA ALA A 90 9.65 9.67 0.26
C ALA A 90 10.86 9.75 -0.68
N GLN A 91 12.08 9.47 -0.18
CA GLN A 91 13.30 9.54 -1.01
C GLN A 91 13.24 8.53 -2.15
N GLN A 92 12.86 7.28 -1.88
CA GLN A 92 12.70 6.27 -2.93
C GLN A 92 11.59 6.65 -3.92
N THR A 93 10.52 7.32 -3.46
CA THR A 93 9.46 7.82 -4.36
C THR A 93 9.99 8.97 -5.24
N GLU A 94 10.84 9.86 -4.69
CA GLU A 94 11.53 10.88 -5.49
C GLU A 94 12.42 10.25 -6.56
N ASP A 95 13.19 9.23 -6.20
CA ASP A 95 14.10 8.53 -7.13
C ASP A 95 13.29 7.85 -8.24
N VAL A 96 12.16 7.21 -7.91
CA VAL A 96 11.25 6.59 -8.88
C VAL A 96 10.65 7.59 -9.85
N LEU A 97 10.28 8.78 -9.38
CA LEU A 97 9.63 9.79 -10.21
C LEU A 97 10.61 10.70 -10.94
N PHE A 98 11.61 11.20 -10.24
CA PHE A 98 12.44 12.32 -10.71
C PHE A 98 13.94 11.99 -10.75
N GLY A 99 14.33 10.79 -10.34
CA GLY A 99 15.71 10.30 -10.46
C GLY A 99 16.15 10.06 -11.91
N PRO A 100 17.39 9.64 -12.14
CA PRO A 100 17.85 9.21 -13.46
C PRO A 100 16.93 8.10 -14.01
N ASN A 101 16.37 8.29 -15.20
CA ASN A 101 15.35 7.40 -15.79
C ASN A 101 14.05 7.28 -14.95
N GLY A 102 13.68 8.35 -14.26
CA GLY A 102 12.45 8.44 -13.47
C GLY A 102 11.19 8.43 -14.33
N ALA A 103 10.11 7.99 -13.71
CA ALA A 103 8.82 7.78 -14.38
C ALA A 103 8.16 9.09 -14.87
N ALA A 104 8.29 10.19 -14.12
CA ALA A 104 7.51 11.40 -14.34
C ALA A 104 7.68 12.01 -15.75
N ALA A 105 8.89 11.97 -16.29
CA ALA A 105 9.18 12.51 -17.63
C ALA A 105 8.63 11.62 -18.77
N ALA A 106 8.38 10.34 -18.50
CA ALA A 106 7.87 9.37 -19.47
C ALA A 106 6.34 9.16 -19.34
N MET A 107 5.74 9.59 -18.23
CA MET A 107 4.29 9.53 -18.02
C MET A 107 3.57 10.51 -18.96
N LYS A 108 2.47 10.06 -19.54
CA LYS A 108 1.62 10.90 -20.41
C LYS A 108 0.73 11.81 -19.56
N PRO A 109 0.43 13.04 -20.04
CA PRO A 109 -0.63 13.82 -19.41
C PRO A 109 -1.95 13.04 -19.30
N GLY A 110 -2.57 13.11 -18.14
CA GLY A 110 -3.77 12.36 -17.82
C GLY A 110 -3.52 10.95 -17.27
N SER A 111 -2.28 10.44 -17.20
CA SER A 111 -1.97 9.21 -16.47
C SER A 111 -2.10 9.40 -14.95
N VAL A 112 -2.11 8.30 -14.20
CA VAL A 112 -2.29 8.30 -12.74
C VAL A 112 -1.10 7.64 -12.07
N PHE A 113 -0.49 8.35 -11.11
CA PHE A 113 0.51 7.81 -10.21
C PHE A 113 -0.11 7.50 -8.84
N ILE A 114 -0.07 6.25 -8.42
CA ILE A 114 -0.60 5.73 -7.14
C ILE A 114 0.57 5.48 -6.22
N MET A 115 0.69 6.27 -5.15
CA MET A 115 1.80 6.16 -4.19
C MET A 115 1.38 5.38 -2.95
N CYS A 116 2.02 4.24 -2.72
CA CYS A 116 1.74 3.39 -1.56
C CYS A 116 2.73 3.57 -0.39
N SER A 117 3.72 4.43 -0.53
CA SER A 117 4.71 4.71 0.51
C SER A 117 4.11 5.38 1.75
N THR A 118 4.72 5.15 2.91
CA THR A 118 4.39 5.92 4.13
C THR A 118 5.28 7.16 4.17
N VAL A 119 4.66 8.34 4.07
CA VAL A 119 5.37 9.63 3.96
C VAL A 119 4.72 10.71 4.83
N ASP A 120 5.42 11.83 5.02
CA ASP A 120 4.83 13.02 5.62
C ASP A 120 3.65 13.53 4.76
N PRO A 121 2.49 13.85 5.35
CA PRO A 121 1.31 14.29 4.62
C PRO A 121 1.54 15.58 3.83
N ASN A 122 2.36 16.51 4.31
CA ASN A 122 2.64 17.76 3.59
C ASN A 122 3.52 17.49 2.37
N TRP A 123 4.45 16.53 2.48
CA TRP A 123 5.23 16.06 1.34
C TRP A 123 4.33 15.44 0.26
N SER A 124 3.35 14.61 0.65
CA SER A 124 2.36 14.03 -0.27
C SER A 124 1.53 15.11 -0.98
N ILE A 125 1.09 16.15 -0.25
CA ILE A 125 0.36 17.30 -0.81
C ILE A 125 1.24 18.08 -1.83
N ALA A 126 2.52 18.29 -1.50
CA ALA A 126 3.45 18.94 -2.40
C ALA A 126 3.69 18.11 -3.68
N LEU A 127 3.77 16.78 -3.55
CA LEU A 127 3.92 15.87 -4.68
C LEU A 127 2.70 15.92 -5.61
N GLU A 128 1.46 15.95 -5.08
CA GLU A 128 0.25 16.13 -5.89
C GLU A 128 0.36 17.38 -6.77
N SER A 129 0.82 18.50 -6.20
CA SER A 129 0.98 19.75 -6.92
C SER A 129 2.04 19.69 -8.03
N ARG A 130 3.17 19.03 -7.75
CA ARG A 130 4.26 18.84 -8.73
C ARG A 130 3.84 17.94 -9.89
N LEU A 131 3.16 16.84 -9.63
CA LEU A 131 2.65 15.94 -10.67
C LEU A 131 1.53 16.61 -11.48
N GLY A 132 0.68 17.40 -10.82
CA GLY A 132 -0.35 18.19 -11.47
C GLY A 132 0.19 19.19 -12.49
N GLN A 133 1.36 19.80 -12.26
CA GLN A 133 2.05 20.67 -13.23
C GLN A 133 2.48 19.93 -14.50
N LEU A 134 2.67 18.61 -14.41
CA LEU A 134 2.97 17.73 -15.54
C LEU A 134 1.71 17.11 -16.16
N GLY A 135 0.52 17.48 -15.69
CA GLY A 135 -0.75 16.91 -16.12
C GLY A 135 -1.00 15.47 -15.62
N ILE A 136 -0.24 15.01 -14.63
CA ILE A 136 -0.34 13.67 -14.06
C ILE A 136 -1.27 13.72 -12.84
N HIS A 137 -2.25 12.82 -12.80
CA HIS A 137 -3.09 12.63 -11.63
C HIS A 137 -2.34 11.85 -10.54
N TYR A 138 -2.65 12.14 -9.30
CA TYR A 138 -1.99 11.53 -8.15
C TYR A 138 -3.00 10.94 -7.17
N ILE A 139 -2.68 9.77 -6.62
CA ILE A 139 -3.41 9.15 -5.51
C ILE A 139 -2.42 8.89 -4.37
N ASP A 140 -2.65 9.56 -3.25
CA ASP A 140 -2.03 9.27 -1.96
C ASP A 140 -2.72 8.02 -1.39
N ALA A 141 -2.05 6.87 -1.44
CA ALA A 141 -2.65 5.56 -1.20
C ALA A 141 -1.80 4.63 -0.31
N PRO A 142 -1.35 5.06 0.87
CA PRO A 142 -0.62 4.19 1.77
C PRO A 142 -1.42 2.94 2.15
N ILE A 143 -0.69 1.84 2.33
CA ILE A 143 -1.22 0.49 2.51
C ILE A 143 -0.96 -0.06 3.91
N SER A 144 -1.78 -1.04 4.32
CA SER A 144 -1.64 -1.76 5.59
C SER A 144 -2.08 -3.22 5.43
N GLY A 145 -1.43 -4.13 6.18
CA GLY A 145 -1.82 -5.55 6.22
C GLY A 145 -0.66 -6.55 6.18
N GLY A 146 0.54 -6.12 5.79
CA GLY A 146 1.72 -6.98 5.66
C GLY A 146 1.72 -7.83 4.38
N ALA A 147 2.81 -8.55 4.16
CA ALA A 147 3.06 -9.31 2.93
C ALA A 147 1.99 -10.37 2.63
N ALA A 148 1.52 -11.09 3.65
CA ALA A 148 0.49 -12.12 3.49
C ALA A 148 -0.84 -11.54 2.98
N LYS A 149 -1.28 -10.39 3.53
CA LYS A 149 -2.49 -9.71 3.05
C LYS A 149 -2.30 -9.08 1.68
N ALA A 150 -1.09 -8.62 1.33
CA ALA A 150 -0.79 -8.14 -0.01
C ALA A 150 -0.91 -9.28 -1.03
N ALA A 151 -0.34 -10.45 -0.75
CA ALA A 151 -0.39 -11.62 -1.61
C ALA A 151 -1.79 -12.21 -1.79
N SER A 152 -2.64 -12.14 -0.75
CA SER A 152 -4.03 -12.61 -0.79
C SER A 152 -5.04 -11.58 -1.31
N GLY A 153 -4.62 -10.34 -1.60
CA GLY A 153 -5.53 -9.25 -2.00
C GLY A 153 -6.38 -8.71 -0.84
N GLN A 154 -5.99 -8.96 0.41
CA GLN A 154 -6.76 -8.59 1.60
C GLN A 154 -6.18 -7.38 2.34
N MET A 155 -5.32 -6.60 1.67
CA MET A 155 -4.80 -5.37 2.27
C MET A 155 -5.88 -4.31 2.45
N THR A 156 -5.54 -3.33 3.30
CA THR A 156 -6.27 -2.08 3.42
C THR A 156 -5.50 -0.97 2.73
N VAL A 157 -6.17 -0.18 1.89
CA VAL A 157 -5.66 1.04 1.28
C VAL A 157 -6.35 2.25 1.93
N MET A 158 -5.55 3.22 2.37
CA MET A 158 -6.01 4.49 2.93
C MET A 158 -5.79 5.57 1.89
N SER A 159 -6.76 5.80 1.00
CA SER A 159 -6.54 6.68 -0.16
C SER A 159 -7.15 8.06 0.00
N SER A 160 -6.50 9.04 -0.63
CA SER A 160 -7.06 10.36 -0.86
C SER A 160 -6.55 10.93 -2.19
N ALA A 161 -7.45 11.47 -3.00
CA ALA A 161 -7.14 11.95 -4.33
C ALA A 161 -8.29 12.79 -4.90
N ARG A 162 -8.01 13.54 -5.95
CA ARG A 162 -9.05 14.23 -6.72
C ARG A 162 -10.00 13.24 -7.41
N PRO A 163 -11.28 13.60 -7.63
CA PRO A 163 -12.27 12.72 -8.27
C PRO A 163 -11.82 12.15 -9.62
N GLU A 164 -11.09 12.93 -10.41
CA GLU A 164 -10.61 12.55 -11.73
C GLU A 164 -9.59 11.40 -11.66
N ALA A 165 -8.75 11.36 -10.62
CA ALA A 165 -7.81 10.29 -10.38
C ALA A 165 -8.54 8.98 -10.01
N TYR A 166 -9.55 9.07 -9.15
CA TYR A 166 -10.39 7.92 -8.81
C TYR A 166 -11.20 7.39 -9.98
N ALA A 167 -11.71 8.28 -10.84
CA ALA A 167 -12.46 7.88 -12.05
C ALA A 167 -11.61 7.01 -12.98
N LYS A 168 -10.29 7.25 -13.04
CA LYS A 168 -9.35 6.50 -13.89
C LYS A 168 -8.80 5.25 -13.21
N ALA A 169 -8.43 5.33 -11.94
CA ALA A 169 -7.66 4.30 -11.24
C ALA A 169 -8.45 3.57 -10.14
N GLY A 170 -9.72 3.91 -9.91
CA GLY A 170 -10.53 3.32 -8.85
C GLY A 170 -10.64 1.80 -8.95
N ALA A 171 -10.90 1.28 -10.15
CA ALA A 171 -10.98 -0.17 -10.39
C ALA A 171 -9.67 -0.90 -10.08
N LEU A 172 -8.51 -0.28 -10.35
CA LEU A 172 -7.20 -0.84 -10.04
C LEU A 172 -6.96 -0.84 -8.51
N LEU A 173 -7.34 0.24 -7.81
CA LEU A 173 -7.27 0.27 -6.34
C LEU A 173 -8.12 -0.82 -5.70
N ASP A 174 -9.35 -1.00 -6.19
CA ASP A 174 -10.28 -2.01 -5.68
C ASP A 174 -9.78 -3.44 -5.98
N ALA A 175 -9.11 -3.64 -7.13
CA ALA A 175 -8.53 -4.93 -7.50
C ALA A 175 -7.29 -5.31 -6.67
N MET A 176 -6.54 -4.34 -6.14
CA MET A 176 -5.31 -4.62 -5.39
C MET A 176 -5.52 -4.83 -3.88
N ALA A 177 -6.73 -4.60 -3.35
CA ALA A 177 -6.96 -4.56 -1.91
C ALA A 177 -8.33 -5.11 -1.52
N GLY A 178 -8.44 -5.71 -0.34
CA GLY A 178 -9.71 -6.16 0.23
C GLY A 178 -10.59 -5.02 0.73
N LYS A 179 -9.98 -3.86 1.07
CA LYS A 179 -10.72 -2.66 1.47
C LYS A 179 -9.98 -1.38 1.07
N VAL A 180 -10.66 -0.51 0.34
CA VAL A 180 -10.18 0.83 -0.02
C VAL A 180 -10.99 1.88 0.71
N TYR A 181 -10.34 2.70 1.53
CA TYR A 181 -10.94 3.87 2.15
C TYR A 181 -10.61 5.11 1.33
N ARG A 182 -11.62 5.80 0.84
CA ARG A 182 -11.51 7.10 0.13
C ARG A 182 -11.72 8.21 1.16
N LEU A 183 -10.62 8.79 1.65
CA LEU A 183 -10.60 9.65 2.84
C LEU A 183 -10.65 11.16 2.54
N GLY A 184 -10.62 11.53 1.26
CA GLY A 184 -10.67 12.92 0.85
C GLY A 184 -10.57 13.10 -0.66
N ASP A 185 -10.83 14.33 -1.09
CA ASP A 185 -10.87 14.78 -2.48
C ASP A 185 -9.56 15.42 -2.98
N LYS A 186 -8.49 15.29 -2.19
CA LYS A 186 -7.10 15.70 -2.49
C LYS A 186 -6.11 14.95 -1.62
N ALA A 187 -4.85 14.91 -2.02
CA ALA A 187 -3.78 14.22 -1.30
C ALA A 187 -3.61 14.67 0.16
N GLY A 188 -3.02 13.84 0.98
CA GLY A 188 -2.62 14.08 2.36
C GLY A 188 -3.52 13.43 3.41
N ALA A 189 -4.81 13.19 3.15
CA ALA A 189 -5.70 12.55 4.12
C ALA A 189 -5.35 11.06 4.32
N GLY A 190 -5.00 10.35 3.25
CA GLY A 190 -4.51 8.97 3.29
C GLY A 190 -3.26 8.85 4.15
N SER A 191 -2.24 9.65 3.85
CA SER A 191 -0.98 9.71 4.62
C SER A 191 -1.21 10.09 6.09
N LYS A 192 -2.11 11.04 6.40
CA LYS A 192 -2.46 11.39 7.80
C LYS A 192 -3.01 10.20 8.55
N VAL A 193 -3.99 9.50 7.99
CA VAL A 193 -4.58 8.31 8.63
C VAL A 193 -3.53 7.20 8.76
N LYS A 194 -2.66 7.03 7.76
CA LYS A 194 -1.56 6.05 7.83
C LYS A 194 -0.60 6.36 8.98
N ILE A 195 -0.17 7.60 9.19
CA ILE A 195 0.73 7.98 10.29
C ILE A 195 0.07 7.72 11.65
N ILE A 196 -1.22 8.05 11.81
CA ILE A 196 -1.96 7.77 13.04
C ILE A 196 -2.03 6.24 13.28
N ASN A 197 -2.30 5.45 12.23
CA ASN A 197 -2.27 4.00 12.32
C ASN A 197 -0.88 3.47 12.70
N GLN A 198 0.21 4.04 12.16
CA GLN A 198 1.58 3.64 12.50
C GLN A 198 1.96 4.00 13.94
N LEU A 199 1.47 5.13 14.47
CA LEU A 199 1.61 5.47 15.89
C LEU A 199 1.02 4.37 16.77
N LEU A 200 -0.24 3.99 16.54
CA LEU A 200 -0.89 2.92 17.30
C LEU A 200 -0.17 1.58 17.15
N ALA A 201 0.23 1.23 15.94
CA ALA A 201 0.98 0.00 15.69
C ALA A 201 2.29 -0.04 16.47
N GLY A 202 3.05 1.05 16.48
CA GLY A 202 4.29 1.17 17.25
C GLY A 202 4.09 1.06 18.76
N VAL A 203 3.09 1.75 19.30
CA VAL A 203 2.72 1.67 20.72
C VAL A 203 2.32 0.24 21.10
N HIS A 204 1.51 -0.42 20.30
CA HIS A 204 1.09 -1.80 20.56
C HIS A 204 2.27 -2.78 20.53
N ILE A 205 3.23 -2.61 19.60
CA ILE A 205 4.43 -3.46 19.54
C ILE A 205 5.29 -3.24 20.80
N ALA A 206 5.54 -1.99 21.18
CA ALA A 206 6.33 -1.68 22.36
C ALA A 206 5.69 -2.23 23.64
N ALA A 207 4.38 -1.99 23.83
CA ALA A 207 3.64 -2.51 24.98
C ALA A 207 3.61 -4.05 25.01
N ALA A 208 3.49 -4.70 23.85
CA ALA A 208 3.54 -6.16 23.75
C ALA A 208 4.89 -6.71 24.19
N ALA A 209 6.00 -6.11 23.74
CA ALA A 209 7.35 -6.52 24.13
C ALA A 209 7.57 -6.37 25.62
N GLU A 210 7.18 -5.23 26.22
CA GLU A 210 7.26 -4.99 27.67
C GLU A 210 6.43 -5.99 28.47
N ALA A 211 5.20 -6.28 28.05
CA ALA A 211 4.32 -7.23 28.71
C ALA A 211 4.91 -8.65 28.70
N MET A 212 5.45 -9.11 27.57
CA MET A 212 6.12 -10.41 27.46
C MET A 212 7.38 -10.46 28.34
N ALA A 213 8.21 -9.42 28.31
CA ALA A 213 9.41 -9.34 29.13
C ALA A 213 9.09 -9.37 30.64
N LEU A 214 8.04 -8.64 31.08
CA LEU A 214 7.55 -8.67 32.44
C LEU A 214 7.11 -10.07 32.87
N GLY A 215 6.27 -10.75 32.07
CA GLY A 215 5.75 -12.06 32.41
C GLY A 215 6.85 -13.12 32.49
N ILE A 216 7.82 -13.09 31.56
CA ILE A 216 8.99 -13.99 31.60
C ILE A 216 9.80 -13.77 32.87
N ARG A 217 10.03 -12.53 33.26
CA ARG A 217 10.73 -12.18 34.50
C ARG A 217 9.99 -12.69 35.74
N GLU A 218 8.67 -12.65 35.76
CA GLU A 218 7.82 -13.17 36.83
C GLU A 218 7.63 -14.71 36.78
N GLY A 219 8.34 -15.40 35.86
CA GLY A 219 8.34 -16.87 35.76
C GLY A 219 7.16 -17.48 35.01
N VAL A 220 6.39 -16.66 34.28
CA VAL A 220 5.29 -17.19 33.45
C VAL A 220 5.84 -17.68 32.11
N ALA A 221 5.41 -18.86 31.65
CA ALA A 221 5.84 -19.41 30.38
C ALA A 221 5.38 -18.51 29.23
N PRO A 222 6.26 -18.16 28.23
CA PRO A 222 5.94 -17.29 27.12
C PRO A 222 4.72 -17.72 26.30
N ASP A 223 4.60 -19.02 26.02
CA ASP A 223 3.47 -19.58 25.26
C ASP A 223 2.14 -19.40 26.01
N ALA A 224 2.15 -19.60 27.33
CA ALA A 224 0.96 -19.38 28.17
C ALA A 224 0.55 -17.91 28.21
N LEU A 225 1.53 -16.98 28.27
CA LEU A 225 1.26 -15.55 28.16
C LEU A 225 0.61 -15.18 26.84
N TYR A 226 1.15 -15.67 25.73
CA TYR A 226 0.61 -15.43 24.41
C TYR A 226 -0.83 -15.95 24.30
N GLU A 227 -1.08 -17.20 24.70
CA GLU A 227 -2.41 -17.81 24.65
C GLU A 227 -3.43 -17.02 25.48
N VAL A 228 -3.11 -16.67 26.72
CA VAL A 228 -4.02 -15.94 27.62
C VAL A 228 -4.30 -14.53 27.09
N ILE A 229 -3.26 -13.80 26.66
CA ILE A 229 -3.43 -12.41 26.23
C ILE A 229 -4.22 -12.34 24.92
N THR A 230 -4.00 -13.25 23.96
CA THR A 230 -4.74 -13.28 22.68
C THR A 230 -6.25 -13.50 22.88
N HIS A 231 -6.67 -14.11 24.00
CA HIS A 231 -8.08 -14.33 24.38
C HIS A 231 -8.59 -13.34 25.43
N SER A 232 -7.82 -12.30 25.76
CA SER A 232 -8.14 -11.34 26.81
C SER A 232 -8.21 -9.89 26.30
N ALA A 233 -8.68 -8.96 27.13
CA ALA A 233 -8.83 -7.55 26.80
C ALA A 233 -7.53 -6.82 26.47
N GLY A 234 -6.37 -7.36 26.86
CA GLY A 234 -5.05 -6.82 26.55
C GLY A 234 -4.58 -7.08 25.13
N ASN A 235 -5.35 -7.86 24.35
CA ASN A 235 -4.98 -8.23 22.99
C ASN A 235 -4.99 -7.04 22.03
N SER A 236 -4.15 -7.15 21.01
CA SER A 236 -4.18 -6.31 19.80
C SER A 236 -3.72 -7.15 18.61
N TRP A 237 -4.13 -6.76 17.38
CA TRP A 237 -3.64 -7.40 16.17
C TRP A 237 -2.09 -7.40 16.10
N MET A 238 -1.44 -6.36 16.61
CA MET A 238 0.03 -6.30 16.67
C MET A 238 0.60 -7.28 17.69
N PHE A 239 -0.05 -7.49 18.83
CA PHE A 239 0.36 -8.52 19.79
C PHE A 239 0.28 -9.91 19.15
N GLU A 240 -0.88 -10.30 18.61
CA GLU A 240 -1.07 -11.60 17.96
C GLU A 240 -0.03 -11.84 16.88
N ASN A 241 0.14 -10.88 15.97
CA ASN A 241 1.02 -11.05 14.83
C ASN A 241 2.50 -11.07 15.21
N ARG A 242 2.96 -10.12 16.06
CA ARG A 242 4.39 -9.97 16.34
C ARG A 242 4.89 -10.93 17.40
N MET A 243 4.11 -11.21 18.44
CA MET A 243 4.56 -12.11 19.49
C MET A 243 4.60 -13.57 19.04
N ALA A 244 3.76 -13.97 18.08
CA ALA A 244 3.89 -15.29 17.43
C ALA A 244 5.26 -15.47 16.76
N HIS A 245 5.75 -14.44 16.01
CA HIS A 245 7.09 -14.48 15.42
C HIS A 245 8.20 -14.49 16.46
N VAL A 246 8.05 -13.70 17.55
CA VAL A 246 9.01 -13.69 18.65
C VAL A 246 9.13 -15.06 19.30
N LEU A 247 8.02 -15.74 19.57
CA LEU A 247 8.01 -17.10 20.15
C LEU A 247 8.65 -18.13 19.22
N ALA A 248 8.42 -18.00 17.90
CA ALA A 248 9.00 -18.89 16.91
C ALA A 248 10.50 -18.61 16.63
N GLY A 249 11.06 -17.49 17.10
CA GLY A 249 12.40 -17.03 16.74
C GLY A 249 12.54 -16.62 15.27
N ASP A 250 11.44 -16.25 14.63
CA ASP A 250 11.34 -15.83 13.23
C ASP A 250 11.22 -14.30 13.16
N TYR A 251 12.34 -13.60 12.80
CA TYR A 251 12.46 -12.14 12.79
C TYR A 251 12.62 -11.57 11.40
#